data_d72f4a94ad1b11cea87179db90439925
#
_entry.id   d72f4a94ad1b11cea87179db90439925
#
_cell.length_a   1.000
_cell.length_b   1.000
_cell.length_c   1.000
_cell.angle_alpha   90.00
_cell.angle_beta   90.00
_cell.angle_gamma   90.00
#
_symmetry.space_group_name_H-M   'P 1'
#
loop_
_entity.id
_entity.type
_entity.pdbx_description
1 polymer ?
#
loop_
_entity_poly.entity_id
_entity_poly.type
_entity_poly.pdbx_seq_one_letter_code
_entity_poly.pdbx_strand_id
1 'polypeptide(L)'
;LIAASVFLTACASLQPISLPEETTGSHATRGVWLELDRIYADNWQVPLNEGRTALEWRLHAIDSARQSIDLQSFIWTWDKSGSLIHDRLIQAADRGVDVKILIDDSFLAGADEQILALHEHQNIQYRVYNPYKRRSTSQFSRQVLNLSEFGRLDHRMHNKTMVVDNQVAT
;
A
#
# COMPACT_ATOMS: atom_id res chain seq x y z
N LEU A 1 -12.50 48.03 0.83
CA LEU A 1 -12.30 46.66 1.26
C LEU A 1 -13.06 45.73 0.31
N ILE A 2 -12.37 45.21 -0.72
CA ILE A 2 -12.92 44.25 -1.66
C ILE A 2 -12.58 42.87 -1.10
N ALA A 3 -13.58 42.14 -0.63
CA ALA A 3 -13.42 40.74 -0.22
C ALA A 3 -13.33 39.91 -1.49
N ALA A 4 -12.15 39.38 -1.82
CA ALA A 4 -11.96 38.41 -2.89
C ALA A 4 -12.47 37.05 -2.38
N SER A 5 -13.66 36.65 -2.87
CA SER A 5 -14.18 35.32 -2.68
C SER A 5 -13.38 34.36 -3.57
N VAL A 6 -12.46 33.62 -2.96
CA VAL A 6 -11.76 32.52 -3.65
C VAL A 6 -12.72 31.34 -3.72
N PHE A 7 -13.34 31.13 -4.88
CA PHE A 7 -14.05 29.88 -5.17
C PHE A 7 -13.02 28.76 -5.35
N LEU A 8 -12.90 27.90 -4.35
CA LEU A 8 -12.18 26.64 -4.46
C LEU A 8 -13.05 25.67 -5.27
N THR A 9 -12.85 25.63 -6.58
CA THR A 9 -13.36 24.53 -7.41
C THR A 9 -12.39 23.36 -7.29
N ALA A 10 -12.55 22.57 -6.22
CA ALA A 10 -11.74 21.39 -5.97
C ALA A 10 -12.51 20.13 -6.34
N CYS A 11 -12.67 19.85 -7.63
CA CYS A 11 -12.99 18.52 -8.13
C CYS A 11 -12.55 18.44 -9.59
N ALA A 12 -11.25 18.30 -9.83
CA ALA A 12 -10.81 17.83 -11.13
C ALA A 12 -11.13 16.35 -11.21
N SER A 13 -12.11 15.96 -12.01
CA SER A 13 -12.38 14.55 -12.30
C SER A 13 -11.15 13.95 -12.98
N LEU A 14 -10.58 12.91 -12.37
CA LEU A 14 -9.53 12.12 -13.02
C LEU A 14 -10.12 11.47 -14.26
N GLN A 15 -9.39 11.56 -15.40
CA GLN A 15 -9.77 10.84 -16.60
C GLN A 15 -9.73 9.33 -16.33
N PRO A 16 -10.75 8.57 -16.76
CA PRO A 16 -10.69 7.12 -16.64
C PRO A 16 -9.46 6.58 -17.39
N ILE A 17 -8.65 5.81 -16.71
CA ILE A 17 -7.53 5.08 -17.33
C ILE A 17 -8.09 3.73 -17.78
N SER A 18 -8.04 3.45 -19.09
CA SER A 18 -8.29 2.09 -19.57
C SER A 18 -7.09 1.24 -19.17
N LEU A 19 -7.31 0.34 -18.22
CA LEU A 19 -6.31 -0.66 -17.87
C LEU A 19 -6.22 -1.69 -19.02
N PRO A 20 -5.01 -2.17 -19.36
CA PRO A 20 -4.90 -3.34 -20.22
C PRO A 20 -5.71 -4.47 -19.59
N GLU A 21 -6.38 -5.25 -20.42
CA GLU A 21 -7.07 -6.45 -19.96
C GLU A 21 -6.01 -7.38 -19.35
N GLU A 22 -5.83 -7.29 -18.04
CA GLU A 22 -4.99 -8.23 -17.33
C GLU A 22 -5.66 -9.60 -17.48
N THR A 23 -4.99 -10.47 -18.21
CA THR A 23 -5.30 -11.88 -18.14
C THR A 23 -5.11 -12.27 -16.67
N THR A 24 -6.21 -12.36 -15.94
CA THR A 24 -6.24 -12.98 -14.62
C THR A 24 -5.82 -14.43 -14.80
N GLY A 25 -4.52 -14.64 -14.79
CA GLY A 25 -3.96 -15.99 -14.78
C GLY A 25 -4.51 -16.70 -13.55
N SER A 26 -5.23 -17.78 -13.76
CA SER A 26 -5.64 -18.68 -12.69
C SER A 26 -4.40 -19.18 -11.98
N HIS A 27 -3.99 -18.49 -10.92
CA HIS A 27 -2.92 -18.97 -10.06
C HIS A 27 -3.47 -20.14 -9.26
N ALA A 28 -2.86 -21.31 -9.50
CA ALA A 28 -3.26 -22.52 -8.81
C ALA A 28 -3.07 -22.35 -7.29
N THR A 29 -4.17 -22.37 -6.58
CA THR A 29 -4.27 -22.30 -5.12
C THR A 29 -3.42 -23.42 -4.50
N ARG A 30 -2.38 -23.09 -3.75
CA ARG A 30 -1.54 -24.07 -3.05
C ARG A 30 -1.27 -23.64 -1.62
N GLY A 31 -1.27 -24.60 -0.71
CA GLY A 31 -0.91 -24.40 0.70
C GLY A 31 -2.10 -24.23 1.63
N VAL A 32 -1.91 -23.47 2.71
CA VAL A 32 -2.89 -23.30 3.79
C VAL A 32 -4.23 -22.74 3.30
N TRP A 33 -4.22 -21.90 2.27
CA TRP A 33 -5.43 -21.31 1.70
C TRP A 33 -6.33 -22.34 1.04
N LEU A 34 -5.76 -23.36 0.39
CA LEU A 34 -6.50 -24.47 -0.20
C LEU A 34 -7.23 -25.31 0.86
N GLU A 35 -6.64 -25.43 2.03
CA GLU A 35 -7.27 -26.14 3.14
C GLU A 35 -8.43 -25.35 3.74
N LEU A 36 -8.29 -24.05 3.87
CA LEU A 36 -9.37 -23.15 4.27
C LEU A 36 -10.52 -23.16 3.28
N ASP A 37 -10.27 -23.17 1.98
CA ASP A 37 -11.31 -23.30 0.95
C ASP A 37 -12.08 -24.62 1.06
N ARG A 38 -11.41 -25.70 1.44
CA ARG A 38 -12.08 -27.00 1.69
C ARG A 38 -13.01 -27.00 2.90
N ILE A 39 -12.63 -26.23 3.94
CA ILE A 39 -13.40 -26.15 5.18
C ILE A 39 -14.62 -25.24 5.00
N TYR A 40 -14.46 -24.17 4.26
CA TYR A 40 -15.45 -23.10 4.10
C TYR A 40 -15.96 -23.02 2.68
N ALA A 41 -16.22 -24.07 2.00
CA ALA A 41 -16.80 -24.29 0.66
C ALA A 41 -17.11 -23.06 -0.25
N ASP A 42 -17.06 -21.82 0.26
CA ASP A 42 -17.31 -20.53 -0.37
C ASP A 42 -16.44 -19.42 0.25
N ASN A 43 -16.57 -18.18 -0.22
CA ASN A 43 -15.86 -17.02 0.32
C ASN A 43 -16.15 -16.84 1.83
N TRP A 44 -15.11 -16.75 2.62
CA TRP A 44 -15.21 -16.53 4.06
C TRP A 44 -14.71 -15.14 4.44
N GLN A 45 -15.24 -14.61 5.52
CA GLN A 45 -14.86 -13.33 6.09
C GLN A 45 -14.69 -13.46 7.60
N VAL A 46 -13.60 -12.92 8.12
CA VAL A 46 -13.32 -12.86 9.56
C VAL A 46 -13.17 -11.40 9.98
N PRO A 47 -14.04 -10.90 10.87
CA PRO A 47 -13.89 -9.55 11.39
C PRO A 47 -12.69 -9.47 12.35
N LEU A 48 -11.76 -8.55 12.09
CA LEU A 48 -10.57 -8.31 12.91
C LEU A 48 -10.79 -7.06 13.77
N ASN A 49 -11.54 -7.19 14.86
CA ASN A 49 -11.98 -6.06 15.68
C ASN A 49 -10.91 -5.52 16.65
N GLU A 50 -9.82 -6.25 16.86
CA GLU A 50 -8.73 -5.86 17.75
C GLU A 50 -7.45 -5.64 16.96
N GLY A 51 -6.77 -4.51 17.23
CA GLY A 51 -5.54 -4.13 16.51
C GLY A 51 -4.42 -5.17 16.61
N ARG A 52 -4.28 -5.83 17.77
CA ARG A 52 -3.30 -6.90 17.97
C ARG A 52 -3.61 -8.11 17.07
N THR A 53 -4.82 -8.60 17.12
CA THR A 53 -5.28 -9.71 16.29
C THR A 53 -5.14 -9.38 14.81
N ALA A 54 -5.51 -8.15 14.41
CA ALA A 54 -5.36 -7.69 13.03
C ALA A 54 -3.90 -7.67 12.57
N LEU A 55 -2.96 -7.27 13.45
CA LEU A 55 -1.53 -7.32 13.13
C LEU A 55 -1.04 -8.77 13.02
N GLU A 56 -1.39 -9.63 13.98
CA GLU A 56 -1.04 -11.05 13.96
C GLU A 56 -1.51 -11.74 12.67
N TRP A 57 -2.74 -11.51 12.24
CA TRP A 57 -3.28 -12.03 10.98
C TRP A 57 -2.49 -11.55 9.75
N ARG A 58 -2.13 -10.26 9.70
CA ARG A 58 -1.31 -9.73 8.61
C ARG A 58 0.06 -10.39 8.56
N LEU A 59 0.71 -10.56 9.71
CA LEU A 59 2.02 -11.21 9.80
C LEU A 59 1.92 -12.68 9.35
N HIS A 60 0.91 -13.40 9.81
CA HIS A 60 0.69 -14.79 9.37
C HIS A 60 0.42 -14.90 7.87
N ALA A 61 -0.36 -13.97 7.30
CA ALA A 61 -0.59 -13.93 5.86
C ALA A 61 0.71 -13.72 5.08
N ILE A 62 1.55 -12.74 5.49
CA ILE A 62 2.85 -12.50 4.88
C ILE A 62 3.78 -13.72 5.02
N ASP A 63 3.82 -14.33 6.19
CA ASP A 63 4.66 -15.52 6.45
C ASP A 63 4.23 -16.72 5.62
N SER A 64 2.94 -16.84 5.31
CA SER A 64 2.35 -17.92 4.54
C SER A 64 2.43 -17.72 3.01
N ALA A 65 2.75 -16.52 2.57
CA ALA A 65 2.84 -16.17 1.15
C ALA A 65 3.82 -17.07 0.39
N ARG A 66 3.42 -17.50 -0.81
CA ARG A 66 4.19 -18.40 -1.68
C ARG A 66 4.50 -17.80 -3.04
N GLN A 67 3.67 -16.89 -3.54
CA GLN A 67 3.78 -16.34 -4.89
C GLN A 67 3.86 -14.82 -4.90
N SER A 68 2.88 -14.15 -4.29
CA SER A 68 2.78 -12.69 -4.38
C SER A 68 2.19 -12.05 -3.13
N ILE A 69 2.60 -10.82 -2.88
CA ILE A 69 1.98 -9.93 -1.91
C ILE A 69 1.79 -8.57 -2.57
N ASP A 70 0.53 -8.12 -2.69
CA ASP A 70 0.17 -6.79 -3.16
C ASP A 70 -0.34 -5.96 -1.99
N LEU A 71 0.41 -4.92 -1.60
CA LEU A 71 0.09 -4.07 -0.46
C LEU A 71 -0.16 -2.64 -0.91
N GLN A 72 -1.28 -2.06 -0.47
CA GLN A 72 -1.61 -0.66 -0.66
C GLN A 72 -1.92 -0.01 0.68
N SER A 73 -1.29 1.12 0.99
CA SER A 73 -1.56 1.84 2.22
C SER A 73 -1.50 3.36 2.06
N PHE A 74 -2.45 4.05 2.69
CA PHE A 74 -2.45 5.50 2.79
C PHE A 74 -1.44 5.99 3.84
N ILE A 75 -1.44 5.36 5.02
CA ILE A 75 -0.53 5.71 6.11
C ILE A 75 0.49 4.58 6.27
N TRP A 76 1.75 4.97 6.18
CA TRP A 76 2.86 4.09 6.47
C TRP A 76 3.88 4.84 7.33
N THR A 77 4.14 4.32 8.51
CA THR A 77 5.08 4.89 9.45
C THR A 77 6.15 3.85 9.82
N TRP A 78 7.32 4.35 10.21
CA TRP A 78 8.44 3.51 10.65
C TRP A 78 8.40 3.29 12.17
N ASP A 79 7.20 3.16 12.72
CA ASP A 79 6.98 2.73 14.09
C ASP A 79 7.24 1.22 14.26
N LYS A 80 7.05 0.72 15.47
CA LYS A 80 7.29 -0.70 15.76
C LYS A 80 6.45 -1.65 14.89
N SER A 81 5.21 -1.30 14.62
CA SER A 81 4.29 -2.13 13.82
C SER A 81 4.66 -2.07 12.34
N GLY A 82 4.91 -0.86 11.81
CA GLY A 82 5.33 -0.67 10.43
C GLY A 82 6.67 -1.34 10.14
N SER A 83 7.65 -1.19 11.02
CA SER A 83 8.96 -1.86 10.88
C SER A 83 8.83 -3.38 10.90
N LEU A 84 7.98 -3.93 11.77
CA LEU A 84 7.75 -5.37 11.84
C LEU A 84 7.12 -5.92 10.54
N ILE A 85 6.14 -5.21 9.97
CA ILE A 85 5.55 -5.59 8.68
C ILE A 85 6.61 -5.51 7.57
N HIS A 86 7.43 -4.46 7.55
CA HIS A 86 8.53 -4.33 6.58
C HIS A 86 9.49 -5.50 6.64
N ASP A 87 9.96 -5.86 7.83
CA ASP A 87 10.88 -6.98 8.02
C ASP A 87 10.29 -8.28 7.47
N ARG A 88 8.99 -8.51 7.68
CA ARG A 88 8.31 -9.71 7.15
C ARG A 88 8.14 -9.67 5.64
N LEU A 89 7.90 -8.50 5.05
CA LEU A 89 7.83 -8.35 3.59
C LEU A 89 9.21 -8.62 2.95
N ILE A 90 10.29 -8.14 3.54
CA ILE A 90 11.65 -8.45 3.09
C ILE A 90 11.91 -9.97 3.19
N GLN A 91 11.58 -10.60 4.32
CA GLN A 91 11.73 -12.04 4.49
C GLN A 91 10.88 -12.84 3.47
N ALA A 92 9.70 -12.35 3.11
CA ALA A 92 8.89 -12.97 2.05
C ALA A 92 9.58 -12.84 0.68
N ALA A 93 10.12 -11.66 0.36
CA ALA A 93 10.88 -11.42 -0.85
C ALA A 93 12.16 -12.28 -0.92
N ASP A 94 12.87 -12.46 0.20
CA ASP A 94 14.02 -13.37 0.32
C ASP A 94 13.65 -14.83 0.01
N ARG A 95 12.41 -15.24 0.32
CA ARG A 95 11.88 -16.56 -0.04
C ARG A 95 11.48 -16.68 -1.52
N GLY A 96 11.57 -15.60 -2.30
CA GLY A 96 11.21 -15.56 -3.72
C GLY A 96 9.78 -15.13 -4.01
N VAL A 97 9.07 -14.58 -3.01
CA VAL A 97 7.72 -14.02 -3.20
C VAL A 97 7.82 -12.67 -3.91
N ASP A 98 7.00 -12.43 -4.93
CA ASP A 98 6.90 -11.13 -5.63
C ASP A 98 6.11 -10.15 -4.76
N VAL A 99 6.79 -9.13 -4.22
CA VAL A 99 6.21 -8.16 -3.28
C VAL A 99 6.01 -6.83 -3.96
N LYS A 100 4.77 -6.36 -4.07
CA LYS A 100 4.42 -5.06 -4.64
C LYS A 100 3.83 -4.17 -3.57
N ILE A 101 4.43 -3.00 -3.38
CA ILE A 101 4.06 -2.04 -2.34
C ILE A 101 3.71 -0.71 -3.00
N LEU A 102 2.50 -0.22 -2.77
CA LEU A 102 2.05 1.10 -3.20
C LEU A 102 1.63 1.92 -1.99
N ILE A 103 2.37 2.99 -1.69
CA ILE A 103 2.12 3.86 -0.52
C ILE A 103 1.84 5.29 -0.98
N ASP A 104 0.87 5.93 -0.34
CA ASP A 104 0.62 7.35 -0.55
C ASP A 104 1.74 8.20 0.08
N ASP A 105 2.18 9.24 -0.62
CA ASP A 105 3.31 10.07 -0.17
C ASP A 105 3.02 10.99 1.01
N SER A 106 1.77 11.04 1.49
CA SER A 106 1.38 11.98 2.55
C SER A 106 2.21 11.87 3.82
N PHE A 107 2.60 10.64 4.20
CA PHE A 107 3.29 10.36 5.46
C PHE A 107 4.72 9.83 5.31
N LEU A 108 5.30 9.92 4.10
CA LEU A 108 6.65 9.42 3.80
C LEU A 108 7.76 10.48 3.96
N ALA A 109 7.53 11.56 4.68
CA ALA A 109 8.56 12.57 4.90
C ALA A 109 9.75 11.99 5.67
N GLY A 110 10.94 12.09 5.09
CA GLY A 110 12.18 11.57 5.70
C GLY A 110 12.41 10.06 5.53
N ALA A 111 11.57 9.36 4.77
CA ALA A 111 11.69 7.91 4.55
C ALA A 111 12.34 7.54 3.21
N ASP A 112 12.93 8.48 2.50
CA ASP A 112 13.43 8.28 1.13
C ASP A 112 14.55 7.23 1.05
N GLU A 113 15.46 7.19 2.04
CA GLU A 113 16.55 6.20 2.08
C GLU A 113 16.04 4.78 2.32
N GLN A 114 15.08 4.62 3.22
CA GLN A 114 14.47 3.32 3.52
C GLN A 114 13.67 2.79 2.33
N ILE A 115 12.95 3.68 1.64
CA ILE A 115 12.20 3.34 0.43
C ILE A 115 13.16 2.89 -0.68
N LEU A 116 14.28 3.59 -0.86
CA LEU A 116 15.29 3.23 -1.86
C LEU A 116 15.90 1.86 -1.56
N ALA A 117 16.28 1.61 -0.31
CA ALA A 117 16.83 0.32 0.10
C ALA A 117 15.87 -0.85 -0.18
N LEU A 118 14.57 -0.67 0.04
CA LEU A 118 13.58 -1.68 -0.31
C LEU A 118 13.45 -1.87 -1.81
N HIS A 119 13.50 -0.79 -2.58
CA HIS A 119 13.37 -0.86 -4.04
C HIS A 119 14.57 -1.54 -4.72
N GLU A 120 15.73 -1.58 -4.08
CA GLU A 120 16.92 -2.30 -4.56
C GLU A 120 16.78 -3.82 -4.46
N HIS A 121 15.84 -4.32 -3.66
CA HIS A 121 15.62 -5.77 -3.55
C HIS A 121 14.95 -6.31 -4.82
N GLN A 122 15.52 -7.37 -5.41
CA GLN A 122 15.09 -7.93 -6.70
C GLN A 122 13.62 -8.36 -6.77
N ASN A 123 13.04 -8.78 -5.64
CA ASN A 123 11.67 -9.26 -5.55
C ASN A 123 10.73 -8.25 -4.89
N ILE A 124 11.16 -6.97 -4.72
CA ILE A 124 10.32 -5.91 -4.16
C ILE A 124 10.15 -4.79 -5.18
N GLN A 125 8.91 -4.49 -5.52
CA GLN A 125 8.55 -3.32 -6.30
C GLN A 125 7.87 -2.30 -5.38
N TYR A 126 8.60 -1.26 -5.01
CA TYR A 126 8.06 -0.17 -4.20
C TYR A 126 7.66 1.01 -5.09
N ARG A 127 6.44 1.49 -4.96
CA ARG A 127 5.95 2.67 -5.67
C ARG A 127 5.28 3.64 -4.71
N VAL A 128 5.45 4.92 -5.00
CA VAL A 128 4.84 6.01 -4.24
C VAL A 128 3.70 6.61 -5.07
N TYR A 129 2.50 6.61 -4.50
CA TYR A 129 1.35 7.24 -5.13
C TYR A 129 1.40 8.75 -4.92
N ASN A 130 1.16 9.51 -5.97
CA ASN A 130 1.04 10.95 -6.00
C ASN A 130 2.19 11.69 -5.25
N PRO A 131 3.46 11.47 -5.65
CA PRO A 131 4.61 11.98 -4.93
C PRO A 131 4.69 13.51 -4.95
N TYR A 132 5.15 14.09 -3.86
CA TYR A 132 5.53 15.51 -3.82
C TYR A 132 6.75 15.76 -4.70
N LYS A 133 6.69 16.77 -5.57
CA LYS A 133 7.84 17.14 -6.44
C LYS A 133 9.01 17.67 -5.63
N ARG A 134 8.73 18.48 -4.64
CA ARG A 134 9.75 19.03 -3.74
C ARG A 134 9.77 18.24 -2.45
N ARG A 135 10.80 17.42 -2.31
CA ARG A 135 11.01 16.56 -1.14
C ARG A 135 11.54 17.40 0.03
N SER A 136 11.16 17.02 1.24
CA SER A 136 11.67 17.58 2.50
C SER A 136 11.47 16.55 3.60
N THR A 137 12.33 16.54 4.58
CA THR A 137 12.22 15.67 5.76
C THR A 137 11.10 16.12 6.72
N SER A 138 10.65 17.38 6.62
CA SER A 138 9.56 17.92 7.42
C SER A 138 8.26 17.94 6.62
N GLN A 139 7.18 17.41 7.20
CA GLN A 139 5.83 17.46 6.63
C GLN A 139 5.36 18.89 6.33
N PHE A 140 5.59 19.80 7.27
CA PHE A 140 5.21 21.20 7.09
C PHE A 140 5.93 21.86 5.91
N SER A 141 7.26 21.68 5.83
CA SER A 141 8.06 22.21 4.72
C SER A 141 7.62 21.61 3.38
N ARG A 142 7.29 20.33 3.33
CA ARG A 142 6.76 19.67 2.10
C ARG A 142 5.48 20.34 1.63
N GLN A 143 4.53 20.56 2.50
CA GLN A 143 3.27 21.22 2.15
C GLN A 143 3.49 22.64 1.62
N VAL A 144 4.28 23.45 2.32
CA VAL A 144 4.58 24.83 1.91
C VAL A 144 5.30 24.89 0.56
N LEU A 145 6.30 24.03 0.34
CA LEU A 145 7.07 23.99 -0.90
C LEU A 145 6.25 23.56 -2.12
N ASN A 146 5.13 22.89 -1.92
CA ASN A 146 4.29 22.33 -2.99
C ASN A 146 2.88 22.96 -3.04
N LEU A 147 2.67 24.13 -2.45
CA LEU A 147 1.38 24.82 -2.47
C LEU A 147 0.80 25.05 -3.88
N SER A 148 1.65 25.28 -4.87
CA SER A 148 1.22 25.45 -6.27
C SER A 148 0.63 24.18 -6.89
N GLU A 149 0.80 23.03 -6.27
CA GLU A 149 0.29 21.73 -6.74
C GLU A 149 -0.87 21.21 -5.91
N PHE A 150 -1.46 22.06 -5.07
CA PHE A 150 -2.49 21.64 -4.12
C PHE A 150 -3.61 20.84 -4.77
N GLY A 151 -4.15 21.27 -5.92
CA GLY A 151 -5.22 20.55 -6.62
C GLY A 151 -4.84 19.11 -7.03
N ARG A 152 -3.57 18.85 -7.36
CA ARG A 152 -3.08 17.50 -7.64
C ARG A 152 -2.86 16.72 -6.34
N LEU A 153 -2.25 17.37 -5.37
CA LEU A 153 -1.87 16.74 -4.10
C LEU A 153 -3.07 16.44 -3.19
N ASP A 154 -4.22 17.04 -3.45
CA ASP A 154 -5.46 16.75 -2.72
C ASP A 154 -6.06 15.36 -3.07
N HIS A 155 -5.67 14.80 -4.20
CA HIS A 155 -6.07 13.44 -4.59
C HIS A 155 -5.21 12.41 -3.87
N ARG A 156 -5.77 11.74 -2.88
CA ARG A 156 -5.06 10.76 -2.04
C ARG A 156 -5.64 9.36 -2.16
N MET A 157 -4.76 8.38 -2.08
CA MET A 157 -5.13 6.97 -2.08
C MET A 157 -5.43 6.52 -0.65
N HIS A 158 -6.70 6.33 -0.32
CA HIS A 158 -7.12 5.92 1.03
C HIS A 158 -7.20 4.40 1.22
N ASN A 159 -6.64 3.64 0.30
CA ASN A 159 -6.62 2.19 0.40
C ASN A 159 -5.73 1.73 1.58
N LYS A 160 -6.16 0.64 2.20
CA LYS A 160 -5.43 -0.04 3.26
C LYS A 160 -5.70 -1.54 3.09
N THR A 161 -5.12 -2.09 2.03
CA THR A 161 -5.37 -3.47 1.62
C THR A 161 -4.06 -4.22 1.45
N MET A 162 -4.07 -5.47 1.79
CA MET A 162 -3.01 -6.41 1.44
C MET A 162 -3.66 -7.66 0.86
N VAL A 163 -3.21 -8.06 -0.31
CA VAL A 163 -3.66 -9.28 -0.98
C VAL A 163 -2.47 -10.24 -1.05
N VAL A 164 -2.68 -11.46 -0.61
CA VAL A 164 -1.65 -12.51 -0.59
C VAL A 164 -2.07 -13.63 -1.53
N ASP A 165 -1.17 -13.99 -2.43
CA ASP A 165 -1.32 -15.08 -3.41
C ASP A 165 -2.62 -15.00 -4.24
N ASN A 166 -3.20 -13.80 -4.42
CA ASN A 166 -4.51 -13.55 -5.04
C ASN A 166 -5.69 -14.32 -4.38
N GLN A 167 -5.57 -14.68 -3.12
CA GLN A 167 -6.54 -15.53 -2.42
C GLN A 167 -7.08 -14.92 -1.14
N VAL A 168 -6.22 -14.27 -0.37
CA VAL A 168 -6.58 -13.68 0.91
C VAL A 168 -6.34 -12.19 0.88
N ALA A 169 -7.37 -11.41 1.23
CA ALA A 169 -7.27 -9.95 1.37
C ALA A 169 -7.51 -9.53 2.82
N THR A 170 -6.74 -8.55 3.30
CA THR A 170 -6.94 -7.91 4.61
C THR A 170 -7.02 -6.41 4.48
#